data_df52c970d7bf70118bff60a4050f3307
#
_entry.id   df52c970d7bf70118bff60a4050f3307
#
_cell.length_a   1.000
_cell.length_b   1.000
_cell.length_c   1.000
_cell.angle_alpha   90.00
_cell.angle_beta   90.00
_cell.angle_gamma   90.00
#
_symmetry.space_group_name_H-M   'P 1'
#
loop_
_entity.id
_entity.type
_entity.pdbx_description
1 polymer ?
#
loop_
_entity_poly.entity_id
_entity_poly.type
_entity_poly.pdbx_seq_one_letter_code
_entity_poly.pdbx_strand_id
1 'polypeptide(L)'
;MIVRVFLLFMAGSIISIAPTSCVGQDIRIGSKAFTESVILGEIIAQLVRETGASAHHHRQLGGTRILWDALLASEIDIYPEYTGTISKEILSREGLVTEKEIRDALGRRGLAMIGPIGFNNTYAIGVRQETSNRLGITKISDLRKFPELAFGFGKFARSGHGMF
;
A
#
# COMPACT_ATOMS: atom_id res chain seq x y z
N MET A 1 -39.58 25.25 74.72
CA MET A 1 -38.95 25.83 73.51
C MET A 1 -38.20 24.70 72.83
N ILE A 2 -38.82 24.09 71.79
CA ILE A 2 -38.28 22.87 71.10
C ILE A 2 -37.61 23.35 69.83
N VAL A 3 -36.30 23.14 69.74
CA VAL A 3 -35.51 23.40 68.50
C VAL A 3 -35.44 22.16 67.70
N ARG A 4 -36.05 22.15 66.51
CA ARG A 4 -35.91 21.07 65.52
C ARG A 4 -34.71 21.32 64.65
N VAL A 5 -33.66 20.50 64.75
CA VAL A 5 -32.51 20.50 63.82
C VAL A 5 -32.92 19.66 62.59
N PHE A 6 -32.94 20.35 61.42
CA PHE A 6 -33.13 19.70 60.12
C PHE A 6 -31.73 19.27 59.60
N LEU A 7 -31.48 17.97 59.56
CA LEU A 7 -30.29 17.42 58.87
C LEU A 7 -30.61 17.29 57.37
N LEU A 8 -29.97 18.15 56.54
CA LEU A 8 -30.01 18.02 55.11
C LEU A 8 -29.01 16.88 54.69
N PHE A 9 -29.55 15.76 54.22
CA PHE A 9 -28.75 14.74 53.54
C PHE A 9 -28.45 15.22 52.10
N MET A 10 -27.25 15.70 51.85
CA MET A 10 -26.75 15.84 50.48
C MET A 10 -26.38 14.48 49.91
N ALA A 11 -27.24 13.94 49.06
CA ALA A 11 -26.93 12.76 48.24
C ALA A 11 -25.93 13.20 47.16
N GLY A 12 -24.65 12.97 47.40
CA GLY A 12 -23.61 13.15 46.40
C GLY A 12 -23.75 12.08 45.33
N SER A 13 -24.23 12.45 44.15
CA SER A 13 -24.16 11.57 42.97
C SER A 13 -22.70 11.38 42.55
N ILE A 14 -22.13 10.24 42.83
CA ILE A 14 -20.81 9.82 42.29
C ILE A 14 -21.03 9.53 40.79
N ILE A 15 -20.68 10.50 39.95
CA ILE A 15 -20.58 10.29 38.51
C ILE A 15 -19.39 9.36 38.29
N SER A 16 -19.68 8.06 38.12
CA SER A 16 -18.69 7.07 37.71
C SER A 16 -18.31 7.35 36.26
N ILE A 17 -17.20 8.04 36.05
CA ILE A 17 -16.59 8.17 34.72
C ILE A 17 -15.98 6.81 34.40
N ALA A 18 -16.75 5.96 33.72
CA ALA A 18 -16.19 4.74 33.12
C ALA A 18 -15.10 5.16 32.12
N PRO A 19 -13.90 4.56 32.14
CA PRO A 19 -12.92 4.81 31.12
C PRO A 19 -13.54 4.41 29.78
N THR A 20 -13.73 5.38 28.90
CA THR A 20 -14.08 5.12 27.51
C THR A 20 -12.89 4.37 26.93
N SER A 21 -12.96 3.05 26.88
CA SER A 21 -12.00 2.26 26.12
C SER A 21 -12.07 2.77 24.69
N CYS A 22 -11.07 3.52 24.27
CA CYS A 22 -10.83 3.79 22.86
C CYS A 22 -10.65 2.43 22.22
N VAL A 23 -11.71 1.87 21.63
CA VAL A 23 -11.57 0.71 20.74
C VAL A 23 -10.73 1.20 19.61
N GLY A 24 -9.42 0.92 19.70
CA GLY A 24 -8.47 1.27 18.65
C GLY A 24 -8.98 0.69 17.35
N GLN A 25 -9.13 1.56 16.33
CA GLN A 25 -9.53 1.12 15.01
C GLN A 25 -8.56 0.06 14.53
N ASP A 26 -9.07 -1.10 14.10
CA ASP A 26 -8.26 -2.17 13.52
C ASP A 26 -7.84 -1.75 12.11
N ILE A 27 -6.56 -1.52 11.90
CA ILE A 27 -5.99 -1.07 10.62
C ILE A 27 -5.80 -2.29 9.71
N ARG A 28 -6.47 -2.30 8.57
CA ARG A 28 -6.41 -3.38 7.59
C ARG A 28 -5.38 -3.06 6.52
N ILE A 29 -4.32 -3.87 6.47
CA ILE A 29 -3.22 -3.72 5.52
C ILE A 29 -3.40 -4.75 4.40
N GLY A 30 -3.38 -4.33 3.14
CA GLY A 30 -3.39 -5.22 1.99
C GLY A 30 -2.01 -5.47 1.42
N SER A 31 -1.79 -6.62 0.76
CA SER A 31 -0.61 -6.85 -0.07
C SER A 31 -0.94 -7.61 -1.34
N LYS A 32 -0.19 -7.33 -2.42
CA LYS A 32 -0.29 -8.05 -3.69
C LYS A 32 0.22 -9.49 -3.58
N ALA A 33 -0.11 -10.32 -4.58
CA ALA A 33 0.22 -11.75 -4.60
C ALA A 33 1.68 -12.02 -5.01
N PHE A 34 2.66 -11.20 -4.59
CA PHE A 34 4.09 -11.45 -4.77
C PHE A 34 4.89 -11.10 -3.51
N THR A 35 6.02 -11.77 -3.34
CA THR A 35 6.79 -11.82 -2.09
C THR A 35 7.15 -10.45 -1.53
N GLU A 36 7.65 -9.54 -2.36
CA GLU A 36 8.04 -8.20 -1.91
C GLU A 36 6.85 -7.43 -1.30
N SER A 37 5.69 -7.44 -1.97
CA SER A 37 4.50 -6.76 -1.47
C SER A 37 4.02 -7.34 -0.15
N VAL A 38 4.12 -8.66 0.02
CA VAL A 38 3.79 -9.34 1.29
C VAL A 38 4.75 -8.92 2.41
N ILE A 39 6.04 -8.84 2.12
CA ILE A 39 7.05 -8.38 3.09
C ILE A 39 6.77 -6.93 3.51
N LEU A 40 6.55 -6.04 2.54
CA LEU A 40 6.25 -4.64 2.82
C LEU A 40 4.94 -4.47 3.61
N GLY A 41 3.90 -5.23 3.26
CA GLY A 41 2.64 -5.23 4.01
C GLY A 41 2.81 -5.70 5.46
N GLU A 42 3.65 -6.71 5.70
CA GLU A 42 3.94 -7.17 7.06
C GLU A 42 4.75 -6.14 7.85
N ILE A 43 5.73 -5.47 7.22
CA ILE A 43 6.48 -4.38 7.86
C ILE A 43 5.53 -3.26 8.29
N ILE A 44 4.61 -2.84 7.41
CA ILE A 44 3.58 -1.83 7.73
C ILE A 44 2.74 -2.29 8.92
N ALA A 45 2.28 -3.54 8.92
CA ALA A 45 1.47 -4.08 10.01
C ALA A 45 2.22 -4.08 11.35
N GLN A 46 3.51 -4.43 11.35
CA GLN A 46 4.34 -4.38 12.55
C GLN A 46 4.52 -2.94 13.05
N LEU A 47 4.83 -2.00 12.17
CA LEU A 47 4.96 -0.58 12.53
C LEU A 47 3.66 -0.01 13.13
N VAL A 48 2.50 -0.38 12.58
CA VAL A 48 1.21 0.02 13.15
C VAL A 48 1.03 -0.56 14.55
N ARG A 49 1.34 -1.84 14.76
CA ARG A 49 1.25 -2.48 16.10
C ARG A 49 2.17 -1.83 17.12
N GLU A 50 3.36 -1.39 16.73
CA GLU A 50 4.30 -0.67 17.60
C GLU A 50 3.75 0.66 18.12
N THR A 51 2.79 1.27 17.43
CA THR A 51 2.07 2.46 17.92
C THR A 51 0.99 2.14 18.96
N GLY A 52 0.76 0.87 19.27
CA GLY A 52 -0.32 0.41 20.15
C GLY A 52 -1.67 0.22 19.44
N ALA A 53 -1.75 0.43 18.14
CA ALA A 53 -2.95 0.18 17.36
C ALA A 53 -3.06 -1.31 16.97
N SER A 54 -4.30 -1.80 16.76
CA SER A 54 -4.53 -3.11 16.16
C SER A 54 -4.27 -3.07 14.66
N ALA A 55 -3.64 -4.12 14.11
CA ALA A 55 -3.36 -4.21 12.68
C ALA A 55 -3.52 -5.63 12.17
N HIS A 56 -4.26 -5.76 11.08
CA HIS A 56 -4.48 -7.03 10.39
C HIS A 56 -3.94 -6.98 8.96
N HIS A 57 -3.07 -7.93 8.59
CA HIS A 57 -2.48 -8.01 7.26
C HIS A 57 -3.18 -9.04 6.39
N HIS A 58 -3.94 -8.56 5.41
CA HIS A 58 -4.57 -9.34 4.35
C HIS A 58 -3.52 -9.63 3.25
N ARG A 59 -2.91 -10.81 3.34
CA ARG A 59 -1.82 -11.22 2.45
C ARG A 59 -2.36 -11.69 1.11
N GLN A 60 -1.63 -11.38 0.04
CA GLN A 60 -1.87 -11.95 -1.29
C GLN A 60 -3.28 -11.73 -1.84
N LEU A 61 -3.90 -10.59 -1.60
CA LEU A 61 -5.25 -10.28 -2.06
C LEU A 61 -5.41 -10.36 -3.59
N GLY A 62 -4.34 -10.09 -4.35
CA GLY A 62 -4.38 -10.16 -5.79
C GLY A 62 -3.40 -9.22 -6.48
N GLY A 63 -3.79 -8.71 -7.66
CA GLY A 63 -3.02 -7.74 -8.45
C GLY A 63 -3.40 -6.29 -8.14
N THR A 64 -2.78 -5.36 -8.86
CA THR A 64 -2.95 -3.91 -8.71
C THR A 64 -4.41 -3.48 -8.61
N ARG A 65 -5.26 -3.96 -9.52
CA ARG A 65 -6.65 -3.55 -9.58
C ARG A 65 -7.45 -3.96 -8.35
N ILE A 66 -7.21 -5.18 -7.86
CA ILE A 66 -7.92 -5.70 -6.68
C ILE A 66 -7.59 -4.88 -5.44
N LEU A 67 -6.29 -4.57 -5.22
CA LEU A 67 -5.87 -3.74 -4.08
C LEU A 67 -6.42 -2.32 -4.17
N TRP A 68 -6.40 -1.75 -5.37
CA TRP A 68 -6.94 -0.42 -5.61
C TRP A 68 -8.44 -0.33 -5.32
N ASP A 69 -9.22 -1.28 -5.83
CA ASP A 69 -10.66 -1.32 -5.62
C ASP A 69 -11.00 -1.58 -4.14
N ALA A 70 -10.26 -2.46 -3.46
CA ALA A 70 -10.41 -2.72 -2.03
C ALA A 70 -10.11 -1.47 -1.18
N LEU A 71 -9.09 -0.67 -1.55
CA LEU A 71 -8.79 0.59 -0.86
C LEU A 71 -9.91 1.61 -1.06
N LEU A 72 -10.41 1.77 -2.28
CA LEU A 72 -11.52 2.68 -2.57
C LEU A 72 -12.83 2.27 -1.88
N ALA A 73 -13.06 0.96 -1.75
CA ALA A 73 -14.21 0.40 -1.05
C ALA A 73 -14.04 0.42 0.48
N SER A 74 -12.91 0.92 0.99
CA SER A 74 -12.57 0.86 2.42
C SER A 74 -12.58 -0.57 2.98
N GLU A 75 -12.26 -1.58 2.17
CA GLU A 75 -12.05 -2.97 2.61
C GLU A 75 -10.65 -3.15 3.21
N ILE A 76 -9.68 -2.34 2.76
CA ILE A 76 -8.37 -2.17 3.36
C ILE A 76 -8.11 -0.68 3.59
N ASP A 77 -7.21 -0.36 4.50
CA ASP A 77 -6.90 1.02 4.87
C ASP A 77 -5.55 1.47 4.29
N ILE A 78 -4.61 0.53 4.10
CA ILE A 78 -3.25 0.80 3.62
C ILE A 78 -2.77 -0.37 2.74
N TYR A 79 -2.01 -0.08 1.70
CA TYR A 79 -1.19 -1.07 1.00
C TYR A 79 0.04 -0.42 0.37
N PRO A 80 1.17 -1.16 0.20
CA PRO A 80 2.35 -0.65 -0.49
C PRO A 80 2.13 -0.67 -2.01
N GLU A 81 2.43 0.47 -2.65
CA GLU A 81 2.30 0.62 -4.10
C GLU A 81 3.50 1.39 -4.69
N TYR A 82 3.77 1.20 -5.96
CA TYR A 82 4.78 1.93 -6.70
C TYR A 82 4.20 3.16 -7.39
N THR A 83 4.93 4.27 -7.34
CA THR A 83 4.51 5.51 -8.03
C THR A 83 4.33 5.30 -9.54
N GLY A 84 5.20 4.46 -10.14
CA GLY A 84 5.07 4.06 -11.54
C GLY A 84 3.75 3.31 -11.82
N THR A 85 3.35 2.39 -10.96
CA THR A 85 2.07 1.67 -11.08
C THR A 85 0.89 2.63 -10.93
N ILE A 86 0.96 3.55 -9.97
CA ILE A 86 -0.11 4.53 -9.79
C ILE A 86 -0.27 5.39 -11.06
N SER A 87 0.81 5.93 -11.61
CA SER A 87 0.75 6.85 -12.75
C SER A 87 0.51 6.16 -14.09
N LYS A 88 1.04 4.94 -14.32
CA LYS A 88 1.01 4.27 -15.63
C LYS A 88 -0.05 3.19 -15.78
N GLU A 89 -0.54 2.64 -14.67
CA GLU A 89 -1.56 1.60 -14.68
C GLU A 89 -2.88 2.11 -14.08
N ILE A 90 -2.87 2.54 -12.81
CA ILE A 90 -4.09 2.91 -12.08
C ILE A 90 -4.71 4.20 -12.64
N LEU A 91 -3.92 5.25 -12.75
CA LEU A 91 -4.32 6.58 -13.19
C LEU A 91 -3.76 6.93 -14.59
N SER A 92 -3.53 5.93 -15.42
CA SER A 92 -2.89 6.06 -16.74
C SER A 92 -3.54 7.09 -17.67
N ARG A 93 -4.86 7.29 -17.55
CA ARG A 93 -5.61 8.26 -18.35
C ARG A 93 -5.40 9.72 -17.94
N GLU A 94 -4.81 9.97 -16.77
CA GLU A 94 -4.60 11.32 -16.24
C GLU A 94 -3.24 11.92 -16.66
N GLY A 95 -2.36 11.12 -17.26
CA GLY A 95 -1.07 11.60 -17.76
C GLY A 95 -0.10 12.13 -16.69
N LEU A 96 -0.21 11.63 -15.46
CA LEU A 96 0.56 12.11 -14.31
C LEU A 96 2.05 11.78 -14.47
N VAL A 97 2.91 12.78 -14.27
CA VAL A 97 4.36 12.67 -14.43
C VAL A 97 5.10 12.85 -13.10
N THR A 98 4.66 13.80 -12.28
CA THR A 98 5.31 14.16 -11.03
C THR A 98 4.65 13.54 -9.81
N GLU A 99 5.43 13.36 -8.74
CA GLU A 99 4.90 12.89 -7.46
C GLU A 99 3.79 13.81 -6.91
N LYS A 100 3.95 15.14 -7.12
CA LYS A 100 2.94 16.11 -6.70
C LYS A 100 1.61 15.87 -7.41
N GLU A 101 1.62 15.67 -8.73
CA GLU A 101 0.42 15.38 -9.50
C GLU A 101 -0.26 14.09 -9.04
N ILE A 102 0.53 13.06 -8.72
CA ILE A 102 0.03 11.80 -8.16
C ILE A 102 -0.66 12.06 -6.83
N ARG A 103 -0.03 12.79 -5.89
CA ARG A 103 -0.61 13.14 -4.58
C ARG A 103 -1.91 13.91 -4.74
N ASP A 104 -1.93 14.90 -5.59
CA ASP A 104 -3.12 15.71 -5.84
C ASP A 104 -4.27 14.86 -6.43
N ALA A 105 -3.95 13.94 -7.33
CA ALA A 105 -4.91 13.02 -7.93
C ALA A 105 -5.49 12.01 -6.93
N LEU A 106 -4.66 11.50 -6.02
CA LEU A 106 -5.08 10.64 -4.92
C LEU A 106 -5.94 11.40 -3.91
N GLY A 107 -5.53 12.63 -3.56
CA GLY A 107 -6.28 13.50 -2.63
C GLY A 107 -7.70 13.79 -3.09
N ARG A 108 -7.93 13.99 -4.41
CA ARG A 108 -9.28 14.15 -4.99
C ARG A 108 -10.17 12.91 -4.82
N ARG A 109 -9.58 11.76 -4.48
CA ARG A 109 -10.26 10.47 -4.21
C ARG A 109 -10.34 10.14 -2.72
N GLY A 110 -9.97 11.09 -1.84
CA GLY A 110 -9.92 10.87 -0.40
C GLY A 110 -8.76 9.98 0.05
N LEU A 111 -7.75 9.77 -0.80
CA LEU A 111 -6.59 8.95 -0.51
C LEU A 111 -5.35 9.81 -0.23
N ALA A 112 -4.50 9.32 0.67
CA ALA A 112 -3.21 9.94 0.96
C ALA A 112 -2.06 9.02 0.54
N MET A 113 -0.98 9.58 0.00
CA MET A 113 0.27 8.89 -0.26
C MET A 113 1.32 9.34 0.75
N ILE A 114 1.85 8.41 1.53
CA ILE A 114 2.99 8.64 2.42
C ILE A 114 4.26 8.80 1.56
N GLY A 115 5.31 9.37 2.12
CA GLY A 115 6.59 9.55 1.42
C GLY A 115 7.18 8.23 0.92
N PRO A 116 8.11 8.30 -0.05
CA PRO A 116 8.77 7.12 -0.60
C PRO A 116 9.55 6.38 0.50
N ILE A 117 9.54 5.05 0.46
CA ILE A 117 10.23 4.19 1.44
C ILE A 117 11.70 3.91 1.06
N GLY A 118 12.24 4.67 0.11
CA GLY A 118 13.68 4.81 -0.13
C GLY A 118 14.30 3.78 -1.05
N PHE A 119 13.54 2.98 -1.80
CA PHE A 119 14.08 2.09 -2.83
C PHE A 119 13.36 2.22 -4.16
N ASN A 120 14.01 1.75 -5.22
CA ASN A 120 13.47 1.72 -6.58
C ASN A 120 13.42 0.26 -7.04
N ASN A 121 12.24 -0.17 -7.51
CA ASN A 121 12.04 -1.47 -8.14
C ASN A 121 11.68 -1.24 -9.60
N THR A 122 12.62 -1.51 -10.48
CA THR A 122 12.44 -1.39 -11.93
C THR A 122 12.69 -2.73 -12.62
N TYR A 123 12.02 -2.95 -13.74
CA TYR A 123 12.27 -4.12 -14.55
C TYR A 123 13.60 -4.02 -15.29
N ALA A 124 14.32 -5.14 -15.35
CA ALA A 124 15.51 -5.29 -16.15
C ALA A 124 15.44 -6.60 -16.95
N ILE A 125 16.00 -6.59 -18.16
CA ILE A 125 16.16 -7.80 -18.94
C ILE A 125 17.55 -8.35 -18.66
N GLY A 126 17.60 -9.55 -18.06
CA GLY A 126 18.86 -10.28 -17.86
C GLY A 126 19.31 -10.96 -19.14
N VAL A 127 20.57 -10.76 -19.49
CA VAL A 127 21.25 -11.43 -20.62
C VAL A 127 22.52 -12.09 -20.10
N ARG A 128 22.85 -13.29 -20.56
CA ARG A 128 24.15 -13.90 -20.22
C ARG A 128 25.29 -13.03 -20.70
N GLN A 129 26.33 -12.86 -19.89
CA GLN A 129 27.49 -12.02 -20.23
C GLN A 129 28.13 -12.42 -21.56
N GLU A 130 28.27 -13.72 -21.81
CA GLU A 130 28.78 -14.27 -23.05
C GLU A 130 27.93 -13.84 -24.27
N THR A 131 26.61 -13.92 -24.14
CA THR A 131 25.68 -13.49 -25.20
C THR A 131 25.74 -11.97 -25.42
N SER A 132 25.77 -11.19 -24.35
CA SER A 132 25.92 -9.74 -24.40
C SER A 132 27.22 -9.36 -25.14
N ASN A 133 28.35 -9.96 -24.76
CA ASN A 133 29.65 -9.67 -25.38
C ASN A 133 29.65 -10.09 -26.87
N ARG A 134 29.17 -11.28 -27.18
CA ARG A 134 29.17 -11.81 -28.56
C ARG A 134 28.29 -11.01 -29.51
N LEU A 135 27.14 -10.52 -29.05
CA LEU A 135 26.16 -9.78 -29.86
C LEU A 135 26.23 -8.25 -29.69
N GLY A 136 27.08 -7.75 -28.80
CA GLY A 136 27.18 -6.32 -28.50
C GLY A 136 25.91 -5.73 -27.88
N ILE A 137 25.16 -6.51 -27.12
CA ILE A 137 23.91 -6.07 -26.47
C ILE A 137 24.23 -5.34 -25.17
N THR A 138 23.96 -4.04 -25.11
CA THR A 138 24.21 -3.19 -23.94
C THR A 138 22.94 -2.52 -23.42
N LYS A 139 21.87 -2.47 -24.21
CA LYS A 139 20.59 -1.87 -23.88
C LYS A 139 19.45 -2.60 -24.55
N ILE A 140 18.23 -2.44 -24.02
CA ILE A 140 17.03 -3.15 -24.51
C ILE A 140 16.79 -2.92 -26.00
N SER A 141 17.04 -1.71 -26.52
CA SER A 141 16.86 -1.41 -27.94
C SER A 141 17.79 -2.18 -28.89
N ASP A 142 18.91 -2.72 -28.39
CA ASP A 142 19.80 -3.55 -29.21
C ASP A 142 19.17 -4.90 -29.56
N LEU A 143 18.24 -5.39 -28.73
CA LEU A 143 17.51 -6.65 -28.95
C LEU A 143 16.73 -6.68 -30.27
N ARG A 144 16.34 -5.53 -30.81
CA ARG A 144 15.68 -5.44 -32.14
C ARG A 144 16.51 -6.03 -33.28
N LYS A 145 17.84 -6.04 -33.13
CA LYS A 145 18.77 -6.58 -34.14
C LYS A 145 18.80 -8.10 -34.15
N PHE A 146 18.22 -8.74 -33.15
CA PHE A 146 18.30 -10.18 -32.90
C PHE A 146 16.92 -10.77 -32.61
N PRO A 147 16.00 -10.74 -33.58
CA PRO A 147 14.62 -11.21 -33.38
C PRO A 147 14.52 -12.71 -33.10
N GLU A 148 15.61 -13.47 -33.39
CA GLU A 148 15.70 -14.91 -33.12
C GLU A 148 15.98 -15.25 -31.66
N LEU A 149 16.31 -14.28 -30.81
CA LEU A 149 16.57 -14.54 -29.41
C LEU A 149 15.30 -15.00 -28.67
N ALA A 150 15.41 -16.11 -27.95
CA ALA A 150 14.33 -16.59 -27.11
C ALA A 150 14.29 -15.84 -25.78
N PHE A 151 13.10 -15.40 -25.38
CA PHE A 151 12.87 -14.69 -24.12
C PHE A 151 12.16 -15.60 -23.12
N GLY A 152 12.66 -15.64 -21.89
CA GLY A 152 12.01 -16.28 -20.75
C GLY A 152 11.36 -15.23 -19.85
N PHE A 153 10.10 -15.43 -19.50
CA PHE A 153 9.37 -14.57 -18.56
C PHE A 153 8.88 -15.37 -17.36
N GLY A 154 8.98 -14.80 -16.16
CA GLY A 154 8.39 -15.39 -14.97
C GLY A 154 6.86 -15.43 -15.07
N LYS A 155 6.24 -16.31 -14.29
CA LYS A 155 4.78 -16.53 -14.29
C LYS A 155 3.97 -15.24 -14.07
N PHE A 156 4.49 -14.28 -13.33
CA PHE A 156 3.85 -12.99 -13.06
C PHE A 156 3.98 -11.96 -14.19
N ALA A 157 4.99 -12.09 -15.06
CA ALA A 157 5.13 -11.23 -16.23
C ALA A 157 4.10 -11.55 -17.34
N ARG A 158 3.49 -12.74 -17.29
CA ARG A 158 2.48 -13.19 -18.26
C ARG A 158 1.07 -12.67 -18.01
N SER A 159 0.76 -12.24 -16.78
CA SER A 159 -0.58 -11.77 -16.40
C SER A 159 -0.79 -10.27 -16.55
N GLY A 160 0.26 -9.51 -16.90
CA GLY A 160 0.16 -8.10 -17.26
C GLY A 160 -0.40 -7.96 -18.68
N HIS A 161 -1.68 -7.65 -18.82
CA HIS A 161 -2.25 -7.17 -20.07
C HIS A 161 -1.55 -5.86 -20.45
N GLY A 162 -0.80 -5.90 -21.54
CA GLY A 162 -0.38 -4.71 -22.28
C GLY A 162 0.80 -3.98 -21.68
N MET A 163 1.99 -4.56 -21.76
CA MET A 163 3.21 -3.79 -21.97
C MET A 163 3.61 -4.00 -23.44
N PHE A 164 3.25 -3.00 -24.23
CA PHE A 164 3.97 -2.32 -25.32
C PHE A 164 2.99 -1.47 -26.10
#